data_5784333caf56ae144d26ceb114cd6e99
#
_entry.id   5784333caf56ae144d26ceb114cd6e99
#
_cell.length_a   1.000
_cell.length_b   1.000
_cell.length_c   1.000
_cell.angle_alpha   90.00
_cell.angle_beta   90.00
_cell.angle_gamma   90.00
#
_symmetry.space_group_name_H-M   'P 1'
#
loop_
_entity.id
_entity.type
_entity.pdbx_description
1 polymer ?
#
loop_
_entity_poly.entity_id
_entity_poly.type
_entity_poly.pdbx_seq_one_letter_code
_entity_poly.pdbx_strand_id
1 'polypeptide(L)'
;TTVGTRYANPEKAEVFELGAKIALPSGYLNIAIFDQEIDDFQTNTFVGTGFVLANAGTQSADGYEFDLVYSPTESVDLSISGLFMDSLYDSYVGAAPGDLSGTVPSNTPDDTISSTITWNYNISGWDSFLRISHLYSSEAKLLENPAHQALLVAQGNGFRKQDTLNFTAGFVKDNLSVTLWGKNINDDEFLTAAFIAVADLSETSFFGYPNNYKTYGLTLNYSF
;
A
#
# COMPACT_ATOMS: atom_id res chain seq x y z
N THR A 1 0.54 34.40 -8.04
CA THR A 1 1.47 33.41 -7.47
C THR A 1 2.54 34.13 -6.71
N THR A 2 2.46 34.14 -5.41
CA THR A 2 3.49 34.68 -4.53
C THR A 2 4.76 33.84 -4.66
N VAL A 3 5.93 34.48 -4.84
CA VAL A 3 7.22 33.81 -5.05
C VAL A 3 7.59 32.85 -3.88
N GLY A 4 7.03 33.05 -2.69
CA GLY A 4 7.25 32.20 -1.51
C GLY A 4 6.63 30.81 -1.54
N THR A 5 5.77 30.48 -2.52
CA THR A 5 5.10 29.16 -2.60
C THR A 5 5.87 28.12 -3.42
N ARG A 6 7.09 28.41 -3.85
CA ARG A 6 7.93 27.54 -4.68
C ARG A 6 9.06 26.83 -3.92
N TYR A 7 9.24 27.17 -2.66
CA TYR A 7 10.34 26.67 -1.84
C TYR A 7 9.80 26.19 -0.50
N ALA A 8 10.25 25.04 -0.09
CA ALA A 8 10.08 24.50 1.25
C ALA A 8 11.44 24.41 1.94
N ASN A 9 11.47 24.42 3.27
CA ASN A 9 12.65 24.09 4.04
C ASN A 9 13.02 22.62 3.83
N PRO A 10 14.29 22.23 4.00
CA PRO A 10 14.67 20.82 4.01
C PRO A 10 13.98 20.07 5.15
N GLU A 11 13.47 18.88 4.86
CA GLU A 11 13.01 17.94 5.89
C GLU A 11 14.20 17.41 6.70
N LYS A 12 13.94 17.11 7.97
CA LYS A 12 14.86 16.36 8.82
C LYS A 12 14.16 15.13 9.33
N ALA A 13 14.72 13.96 9.05
CA ALA A 13 14.23 12.70 9.57
C ALA A 13 15.17 12.19 10.67
N GLU A 14 14.61 11.86 11.83
CA GLU A 14 15.25 11.09 12.87
C GLU A 14 14.60 9.73 12.95
N VAL A 15 15.38 8.65 12.88
CA VAL A 15 14.89 7.28 12.90
C VAL A 15 15.68 6.46 13.91
N PHE A 16 14.96 5.84 14.81
CA PHE A 16 15.50 4.78 15.67
C PHE A 16 14.91 3.45 15.22
N GLU A 17 15.77 2.47 14.98
CA GLU A 17 15.38 1.12 14.60
C GLU A 17 16.16 0.09 15.40
N LEU A 18 15.48 -0.91 15.91
CA LEU A 18 16.08 -2.11 16.51
C LEU A 18 15.49 -3.34 15.86
N GLY A 19 16.35 -4.13 15.22
CA GLY A 19 15.92 -5.33 14.51
C GLY A 19 16.73 -6.57 14.83
N ALA A 20 16.18 -7.72 14.45
CA ALA A 20 16.84 -9.01 14.51
C ALA A 20 16.67 -9.77 13.19
N LYS A 21 17.73 -10.43 12.74
CA LYS A 21 17.72 -11.35 11.59
C LYS A 21 18.02 -12.75 12.09
N ILE A 22 17.04 -13.63 11.95
CA ILE A 22 17.03 -14.97 12.51
C ILE A 22 17.11 -15.96 11.35
N ALA A 23 18.21 -16.74 11.29
CA ALA A 23 18.32 -17.83 10.34
C ALA A 23 17.48 -19.03 10.82
N LEU A 24 16.67 -19.57 9.91
CA LEU A 24 15.91 -20.80 10.11
C LEU A 24 16.54 -21.95 9.30
N PRO A 25 16.27 -23.22 9.62
CA PRO A 25 16.82 -24.36 8.85
C PRO A 25 16.53 -24.31 7.35
N SER A 26 15.38 -23.73 6.97
CA SER A 26 14.94 -23.62 5.57
C SER A 26 14.39 -22.23 5.29
N GLY A 27 15.05 -21.16 5.76
CA GLY A 27 14.59 -19.81 5.54
C GLY A 27 15.17 -18.78 6.51
N TYR A 28 14.44 -17.69 6.70
CA TYR A 28 14.80 -16.65 7.66
C TYR A 28 13.56 -15.89 8.16
N LEU A 29 13.73 -15.25 9.31
CA LEU A 29 12.80 -14.28 9.86
C LEU A 29 13.56 -13.01 10.21
N ASN A 30 13.15 -11.89 9.62
CA ASN A 30 13.57 -10.56 10.03
C ASN A 30 12.44 -9.92 10.83
N ILE A 31 12.77 -9.23 11.89
CA ILE A 31 11.83 -8.42 12.68
C ILE A 31 12.50 -7.10 13.04
N ALA A 32 11.77 -6.02 13.04
CA ALA A 32 12.24 -4.71 13.51
C ALA A 32 11.12 -3.98 14.26
N ILE A 33 11.51 -3.17 15.21
CA ILE A 33 10.70 -2.10 15.80
C ILE A 33 11.34 -0.79 15.39
N PHE A 34 10.53 0.22 15.12
CA PHE A 34 11.02 1.53 14.70
C PHE A 34 10.21 2.65 15.34
N ASP A 35 10.87 3.80 15.45
CA ASP A 35 10.31 5.08 15.82
C ASP A 35 10.93 6.12 14.90
N GLN A 36 10.10 6.91 14.22
CA GLN A 36 10.50 7.88 13.21
C GLN A 36 9.80 9.20 13.46
N GLU A 37 10.56 10.30 13.40
CA GLU A 37 10.05 11.66 13.39
C GLU A 37 10.59 12.41 12.18
N ILE A 38 9.74 13.16 11.49
CA ILE A 38 10.10 14.02 10.36
C ILE A 38 9.70 15.44 10.68
N ASP A 39 10.69 16.28 10.93
CA ASP A 39 10.52 17.72 11.08
C ASP A 39 10.49 18.44 9.74
N ASP A 40 9.75 19.56 9.68
CA ASP A 40 9.57 20.35 8.47
C ASP A 40 9.05 19.51 7.28
N PHE A 41 8.20 18.51 7.55
CA PHE A 41 7.60 17.62 6.54
C PHE A 41 7.03 18.42 5.37
N GLN A 42 7.44 18.07 4.15
CA GLN A 42 7.02 18.76 2.94
C GLN A 42 5.71 18.16 2.41
N THR A 43 4.75 19.02 2.11
CA THR A 43 3.47 18.62 1.54
C THR A 43 3.12 19.45 0.32
N ASN A 44 2.46 18.82 -0.64
CA ASN A 44 1.85 19.46 -1.79
C ASN A 44 0.34 19.55 -1.57
N THR A 45 -0.17 20.78 -1.42
CA THR A 45 -1.59 21.00 -1.26
C THR A 45 -2.17 21.65 -2.53
N PHE A 46 -3.27 21.11 -3.03
CA PHE A 46 -4.00 21.70 -4.15
C PHE A 46 -4.84 22.87 -3.64
N VAL A 47 -4.57 24.08 -4.16
CA VAL A 47 -5.27 25.30 -3.77
C VAL A 47 -5.78 26.00 -5.03
N GLY A 48 -7.08 26.06 -5.17
CA GLY A 48 -7.72 26.67 -6.34
C GLY A 48 -7.42 25.91 -7.64
N THR A 49 -6.48 26.40 -8.43
CA THR A 49 -6.09 25.80 -9.73
C THR A 49 -4.64 25.31 -9.76
N GLY A 50 -3.96 25.22 -8.61
CA GLY A 50 -2.54 24.86 -8.57
C GLY A 50 -2.14 24.17 -7.29
N PHE A 51 -0.91 23.64 -7.28
CA PHE A 51 -0.29 23.07 -6.10
C PHE A 51 0.60 24.09 -5.41
N VAL A 52 0.56 24.08 -4.09
CA VAL A 52 1.44 24.85 -3.20
C VAL A 52 2.29 23.86 -2.42
N LEU A 53 3.60 24.00 -2.55
CA LEU A 53 4.55 23.29 -1.70
C LEU A 53 4.74 24.07 -0.39
N ALA A 54 4.59 23.40 0.73
CA ALA A 54 4.75 23.97 2.07
C ALA A 54 5.35 22.93 3.04
N ASN A 55 5.89 23.41 4.16
CA ASN A 55 6.26 22.53 5.27
C ASN A 55 5.07 22.39 6.22
N ALA A 56 4.78 21.17 6.62
CA ALA A 56 3.63 20.81 7.44
C ALA A 56 3.93 20.74 8.95
N GLY A 57 5.13 21.04 9.37
CA GLY A 57 5.54 20.86 10.77
C GLY A 57 6.10 19.45 11.00
N THR A 58 5.63 18.72 12.00
CA THR A 58 6.21 17.42 12.41
C THR A 58 5.23 16.29 12.18
N GLN A 59 5.74 15.18 11.63
CA GLN A 59 5.04 13.90 11.48
C GLN A 59 5.83 12.80 12.17
N SER A 60 5.15 11.96 12.94
CA SER A 60 5.72 10.76 13.55
C SER A 60 5.12 9.48 13.00
N ALA A 61 5.87 8.40 13.10
CA ALA A 61 5.40 7.04 12.87
C ALA A 61 6.22 6.07 13.72
N ASP A 62 5.55 5.24 14.49
CA ASP A 62 6.17 4.16 15.24
C ASP A 62 5.48 2.83 14.99
N GLY A 63 6.20 1.73 15.16
CA GLY A 63 5.63 0.44 14.86
C GLY A 63 6.62 -0.71 14.85
N TYR A 64 6.17 -1.79 14.24
CA TYR A 64 7.00 -2.96 14.01
C TYR A 64 6.73 -3.58 12.65
N GLU A 65 7.75 -4.22 12.11
CA GLU A 65 7.67 -4.97 10.86
C GLU A 65 8.30 -6.36 10.99
N PHE A 66 7.86 -7.26 10.13
CA PHE A 66 8.51 -8.56 9.99
C PHE A 66 8.51 -9.03 8.54
N ASP A 67 9.47 -9.87 8.21
CA ASP A 67 9.58 -10.57 6.94
C ASP A 67 10.04 -12.01 7.19
N LEU A 68 9.16 -12.97 6.86
CA LEU A 68 9.37 -14.40 6.97
C LEU A 68 9.46 -15.01 5.57
N VAL A 69 10.56 -15.67 5.27
CA VAL A 69 10.67 -16.62 4.14
C VAL A 69 11.01 -18.00 4.72
N TYR A 70 10.19 -18.99 4.40
CA TYR A 70 10.34 -20.32 4.97
C TYR A 70 9.86 -21.42 4.01
N SER A 71 10.69 -22.43 3.79
CA SER A 71 10.34 -23.61 2.99
C SER A 71 10.17 -24.82 3.91
N PRO A 72 8.94 -25.09 4.41
CA PRO A 72 8.67 -26.22 5.33
C PRO A 72 8.96 -27.59 4.72
N THR A 73 8.91 -27.68 3.39
CA THR A 73 9.27 -28.88 2.62
C THR A 73 10.00 -28.44 1.33
N GLU A 74 10.61 -29.39 0.62
CA GLU A 74 11.25 -29.13 -0.68
C GLU A 74 10.27 -28.63 -1.75
N SER A 75 8.98 -28.84 -1.56
CA SER A 75 7.94 -28.48 -2.53
C SER A 75 7.07 -27.28 -2.12
N VAL A 76 7.23 -26.74 -0.91
CA VAL A 76 6.39 -25.65 -0.42
C VAL A 76 7.26 -24.49 0.04
N ASP A 77 6.99 -23.31 -0.53
CA ASP A 77 7.61 -22.04 -0.16
C ASP A 77 6.55 -21.10 0.41
N LEU A 78 6.86 -20.48 1.54
CA LEU A 78 6.05 -19.47 2.22
C LEU A 78 6.82 -18.17 2.26
N SER A 79 6.13 -17.05 1.98
CA SER A 79 6.63 -15.71 2.22
C SER A 79 5.52 -14.89 2.86
N ILE A 80 5.79 -14.31 4.03
CA ILE A 80 4.83 -13.48 4.76
C ILE A 80 5.58 -12.26 5.28
N SER A 81 5.10 -11.07 4.92
CA SER A 81 5.62 -9.82 5.47
C SER A 81 4.47 -9.00 6.05
N GLY A 82 4.76 -8.25 7.11
CA GLY A 82 3.80 -7.39 7.77
C GLY A 82 4.45 -6.10 8.25
N LEU A 83 3.71 -5.02 8.14
CA LEU A 83 3.99 -3.71 8.73
C LEU A 83 2.80 -3.33 9.59
N PHE A 84 3.05 -2.94 10.83
CA PHE A 84 2.07 -2.47 11.80
C PHE A 84 2.60 -1.17 12.39
N MET A 85 1.89 -0.08 12.18
CA MET A 85 2.38 1.23 12.58
C MET A 85 1.24 2.17 12.97
N ASP A 86 1.54 3.03 13.92
CA ASP A 86 0.76 4.23 14.18
C ASP A 86 1.48 5.42 13.53
N SER A 87 0.76 6.29 12.85
CA SER A 87 1.31 7.49 12.22
C SER A 87 0.44 8.70 12.50
N LEU A 88 1.06 9.84 12.76
CA LEU A 88 0.37 11.05 13.19
C LEU A 88 1.04 12.31 12.65
N TYR A 89 0.25 13.34 12.37
CA TYR A 89 0.75 14.70 12.30
C TYR A 89 0.82 15.26 13.71
N ASP A 90 1.99 15.32 14.31
CA ASP A 90 2.19 15.95 15.63
C ASP A 90 1.90 17.44 15.57
N SER A 91 2.31 18.07 14.47
CA SER A 91 2.06 19.47 14.17
C SER A 91 1.82 19.69 12.68
N TYR A 92 0.61 20.17 12.31
CA TYR A 92 0.29 20.61 10.94
C TYR A 92 -0.72 21.77 10.95
N VAL A 93 -0.32 22.89 11.55
CA VAL A 93 -1.18 24.07 11.76
C VAL A 93 -1.47 24.83 10.44
N GLY A 94 -0.56 24.77 9.48
CA GLY A 94 -0.63 25.51 8.21
C GLY A 94 -1.29 24.79 7.06
N ALA A 95 -2.01 23.69 7.28
CA ALA A 95 -2.67 22.96 6.22
C ALA A 95 -3.79 23.78 5.58
N ALA A 96 -4.02 23.60 4.25
CA ALA A 96 -5.07 24.33 3.54
C ALA A 96 -6.48 24.14 4.12
N PRO A 97 -6.87 22.95 4.62
CA PRO A 97 -8.18 22.74 5.26
C PRO A 97 -8.24 23.21 6.71
N GLY A 98 -7.18 23.77 7.27
CA GLY A 98 -7.07 24.17 8.67
C GLY A 98 -6.02 23.37 9.43
N ASP A 99 -6.07 23.39 10.75
CA ASP A 99 -5.14 22.64 11.60
C ASP A 99 -5.44 21.14 11.55
N LEU A 100 -4.46 20.34 11.07
CA LEU A 100 -4.51 18.88 10.99
C LEU A 100 -3.68 18.19 12.08
N SER A 101 -3.12 18.95 13.02
CA SER A 101 -2.37 18.38 14.14
C SER A 101 -3.20 17.34 14.90
N GLY A 102 -2.58 16.24 15.28
CA GLY A 102 -3.25 15.13 15.94
C GLY A 102 -4.10 14.24 15.03
N THR A 103 -3.98 14.36 13.69
CA THR A 103 -4.70 13.48 12.74
C THR A 103 -3.75 12.52 12.04
N VAL A 104 -4.25 11.32 11.70
CA VAL A 104 -3.53 10.35 10.87
C VAL A 104 -3.40 10.88 9.45
N PRO A 105 -2.25 10.76 8.76
CA PRO A 105 -2.11 11.11 7.35
C PRO A 105 -3.05 10.31 6.44
N SER A 106 -3.47 10.89 5.31
CA SER A 106 -4.28 10.16 4.34
C SER A 106 -3.46 9.07 3.63
N ASN A 107 -4.15 8.03 3.16
CA ASN A 107 -3.56 6.86 2.50
C ASN A 107 -2.52 6.09 3.32
N THR A 108 -2.54 6.26 4.62
CA THR A 108 -1.65 5.60 5.58
C THR A 108 -2.45 4.56 6.37
N PRO A 109 -2.40 3.27 6.00
CA PRO A 109 -3.02 2.20 6.78
C PRO A 109 -2.15 1.86 7.99
N ASP A 110 -2.79 1.49 9.10
CA ASP A 110 -2.09 1.04 10.30
C ASP A 110 -1.47 -0.35 10.11
N ASP A 111 -2.14 -1.22 9.35
CA ASP A 111 -1.71 -2.60 9.12
C ASP A 111 -1.60 -2.90 7.63
N THR A 112 -0.50 -3.54 7.25
CA THR A 112 -0.33 -4.12 5.90
C THR A 112 0.30 -5.50 6.01
N ILE A 113 -0.32 -6.51 5.40
CA ILE A 113 0.19 -7.89 5.39
C ILE A 113 0.20 -8.40 3.95
N SER A 114 1.36 -8.90 3.52
CA SER A 114 1.51 -9.61 2.25
C SER A 114 1.87 -11.07 2.54
N SER A 115 1.14 -12.00 1.94
CA SER A 115 1.34 -13.43 2.13
C SER A 115 1.38 -14.14 0.78
N THR A 116 2.32 -15.07 0.61
CA THR A 116 2.41 -15.89 -0.59
C THR A 116 2.75 -17.32 -0.18
N ILE A 117 2.01 -18.29 -0.73
CA ILE A 117 2.35 -19.70 -0.70
C ILE A 117 2.56 -20.18 -2.14
N THR A 118 3.66 -20.91 -2.36
CA THR A 118 3.93 -21.57 -3.63
C THR A 118 4.11 -23.06 -3.35
N TRP A 119 3.34 -23.88 -4.05
CA TRP A 119 3.49 -25.32 -4.05
C TRP A 119 4.04 -25.78 -5.39
N ASN A 120 5.22 -26.37 -5.38
CA ASN A 120 5.91 -26.93 -6.55
C ASN A 120 5.67 -28.45 -6.60
N TYR A 121 5.32 -28.96 -7.78
CA TYR A 121 5.04 -30.39 -7.96
C TYR A 121 5.30 -30.81 -9.41
N ASN A 122 5.46 -32.14 -9.64
CA ASN A 122 5.54 -32.66 -10.99
C ASN A 122 4.30 -33.51 -11.29
N ILE A 123 3.64 -33.24 -12.41
CA ILE A 123 2.50 -34.03 -12.87
C ILE A 123 2.75 -34.53 -14.28
N SER A 124 2.91 -35.85 -14.43
CA SER A 124 3.11 -36.50 -15.74
C SER A 124 4.30 -35.94 -16.55
N GLY A 125 5.37 -35.57 -15.87
CA GLY A 125 6.57 -34.99 -16.48
C GLY A 125 6.48 -33.50 -16.81
N TRP A 126 5.46 -32.80 -16.29
CA TRP A 126 5.40 -31.35 -16.30
C TRP A 126 5.88 -30.80 -14.96
N ASP A 127 6.85 -29.91 -14.97
CA ASP A 127 7.22 -29.14 -13.79
C ASP A 127 6.14 -28.08 -13.57
N SER A 128 5.52 -28.13 -12.41
CA SER A 128 4.30 -27.40 -12.16
C SER A 128 4.36 -26.67 -10.83
N PHE A 129 3.64 -25.56 -10.72
CA PHE A 129 3.46 -24.87 -9.46
C PHE A 129 2.05 -24.29 -9.34
N LEU A 130 1.60 -24.17 -8.10
CA LEU A 130 0.46 -23.34 -7.71
C LEU A 130 0.95 -22.29 -6.72
N ARG A 131 0.71 -21.02 -7.05
CA ARG A 131 0.97 -19.89 -6.18
C ARG A 131 -0.31 -19.18 -5.84
N ILE A 132 -0.52 -18.92 -4.56
CA ILE A 132 -1.60 -18.07 -4.03
C ILE A 132 -0.93 -16.93 -3.30
N SER A 133 -1.37 -15.69 -3.58
CA SER A 133 -0.90 -14.50 -2.89
C SER A 133 -2.07 -13.67 -2.40
N HIS A 134 -1.93 -13.16 -1.19
CA HIS A 134 -2.91 -12.35 -0.50
C HIS A 134 -2.24 -11.04 -0.07
N LEU A 135 -2.91 -9.93 -0.31
CA LEU A 135 -2.52 -8.61 0.16
C LEU A 135 -3.67 -8.01 0.97
N TYR A 136 -3.40 -7.79 2.24
CA TYR A 136 -4.29 -7.10 3.17
C TYR A 136 -3.71 -5.74 3.54
N SER A 137 -4.56 -4.73 3.63
CA SER A 137 -4.27 -3.43 4.20
C SER A 137 -5.48 -2.96 4.98
N SER A 138 -5.27 -2.49 6.21
CA SER A 138 -6.33 -1.92 7.04
C SER A 138 -6.93 -0.66 6.40
N GLU A 139 -7.98 -0.17 6.99
CA GLU A 139 -8.71 0.99 6.52
C GLU A 139 -7.87 2.26 6.63
N ALA A 140 -7.76 3.02 5.52
CA ALA A 140 -7.09 4.31 5.47
C ALA A 140 -7.98 5.37 4.83
N LYS A 141 -8.06 6.56 5.41
CA LYS A 141 -8.80 7.68 4.79
C LYS A 141 -8.17 8.07 3.45
N LEU A 142 -8.99 8.48 2.49
CA LEU A 142 -8.54 8.82 1.14
C LEU A 142 -8.13 10.29 1.01
N LEU A 143 -8.75 11.18 1.78
CA LEU A 143 -8.57 12.62 1.64
C LEU A 143 -8.06 13.26 2.93
N GLU A 144 -7.14 14.21 2.76
CA GLU A 144 -6.55 14.95 3.88
C GLU A 144 -7.52 15.99 4.47
N ASN A 145 -8.33 16.63 3.62
CA ASN A 145 -9.32 17.61 4.07
C ASN A 145 -10.47 16.90 4.82
N PRO A 146 -10.71 17.18 6.12
CA PRO A 146 -11.73 16.49 6.90
C PRO A 146 -13.15 16.69 6.37
N ALA A 147 -13.48 17.87 5.82
CA ALA A 147 -14.80 18.15 5.26
C ALA A 147 -15.03 17.33 3.99
N HIS A 148 -14.02 17.25 3.11
CA HIS A 148 -14.10 16.45 1.89
C HIS A 148 -14.12 14.94 2.20
N GLN A 149 -13.33 14.51 3.18
CA GLN A 149 -13.34 13.13 3.65
C GLN A 149 -14.75 12.75 4.19
N ALA A 150 -15.37 13.61 4.97
CA ALA A 150 -16.71 13.37 5.49
C ALA A 150 -17.77 13.28 4.37
N LEU A 151 -17.67 14.11 3.32
CA LEU A 151 -18.55 14.03 2.16
C LEU A 151 -18.33 12.73 1.37
N LEU A 152 -17.08 12.31 1.18
CA LEU A 152 -16.76 11.07 0.49
C LEU A 152 -17.24 9.84 1.28
N VAL A 153 -17.13 9.86 2.61
CA VAL A 153 -17.71 8.86 3.51
C VAL A 153 -19.24 8.79 3.36
N ALA A 154 -19.90 9.93 3.30
CA ALA A 154 -21.35 9.99 3.11
C ALA A 154 -21.80 9.42 1.75
N GLN A 155 -20.91 9.39 0.75
CA GLN A 155 -21.13 8.76 -0.55
C GLN A 155 -20.74 7.25 -0.58
N GLY A 156 -20.30 6.69 0.56
CA GLY A 156 -19.95 5.27 0.69
C GLY A 156 -18.53 4.90 0.23
N ASN A 157 -17.64 5.87 -0.04
CA ASN A 157 -16.31 5.64 -0.62
C ASN A 157 -15.16 6.30 0.15
N GLY A 158 -15.34 6.63 1.42
CA GLY A 158 -14.39 7.44 2.19
C GLY A 158 -13.08 6.75 2.54
N PHE A 159 -13.03 5.44 2.48
CA PHE A 159 -11.87 4.67 2.93
C PHE A 159 -11.37 3.71 1.88
N ARG A 160 -10.06 3.53 1.85
CA ARG A 160 -9.39 2.44 1.16
C ARG A 160 -9.12 1.34 2.17
N LYS A 161 -9.68 0.17 1.93
CA LYS A 161 -9.33 -1.08 2.60
C LYS A 161 -9.03 -2.11 1.53
N GLN A 162 -7.96 -2.85 1.66
CA GLN A 162 -7.57 -3.84 0.66
C GLN A 162 -7.54 -5.24 1.25
N ASP A 163 -8.14 -6.18 0.56
CA ASP A 163 -8.18 -7.60 0.92
C ASP A 163 -8.18 -8.44 -0.36
N THR A 164 -7.05 -8.37 -1.11
CA THR A 164 -6.96 -8.86 -2.48
C THR A 164 -6.30 -10.22 -2.56
N LEU A 165 -6.97 -11.20 -3.16
CA LEU A 165 -6.47 -12.55 -3.39
C LEU A 165 -6.16 -12.78 -4.87
N ASN A 166 -4.99 -13.35 -5.15
CA ASN A 166 -4.55 -13.72 -6.50
C ASN A 166 -4.09 -15.18 -6.53
N PHE A 167 -4.16 -15.81 -7.70
CA PHE A 167 -3.53 -17.11 -7.92
C PHE A 167 -2.79 -17.17 -9.25
N THR A 168 -1.82 -18.08 -9.33
CA THR A 168 -1.12 -18.43 -10.56
C THR A 168 -0.80 -19.93 -10.53
N ALA A 169 -1.18 -20.66 -11.58
CA ALA A 169 -0.82 -22.06 -11.77
C ALA A 169 0.00 -22.18 -13.05
N GLY A 170 1.22 -22.65 -12.94
CA GLY A 170 2.15 -22.80 -14.05
C GLY A 170 2.49 -24.27 -14.33
N PHE A 171 2.68 -24.59 -15.62
CA PHE A 171 3.03 -25.92 -16.11
C PHE A 171 4.11 -25.76 -17.18
N VAL A 172 5.25 -26.37 -16.99
CA VAL A 172 6.41 -26.27 -17.89
C VAL A 172 6.85 -27.66 -18.31
N LYS A 173 6.98 -27.85 -19.62
CA LYS A 173 7.58 -29.07 -20.18
C LYS A 173 8.33 -28.72 -21.46
N ASP A 174 9.59 -29.13 -21.50
CA ASP A 174 10.50 -28.83 -22.61
C ASP A 174 10.49 -27.33 -22.95
N ASN A 175 10.09 -26.96 -24.15
CA ASN A 175 10.05 -25.60 -24.64
C ASN A 175 8.68 -24.90 -24.43
N LEU A 176 7.71 -25.58 -23.83
CA LEU A 176 6.36 -25.07 -23.64
C LEU A 176 6.09 -24.70 -22.17
N SER A 177 5.60 -23.50 -21.95
CA SER A 177 5.08 -23.03 -20.66
C SER A 177 3.64 -22.58 -20.81
N VAL A 178 2.79 -23.06 -19.90
CA VAL A 178 1.37 -22.71 -19.80
C VAL A 178 1.12 -22.13 -18.43
N THR A 179 0.58 -20.91 -18.33
CA THR A 179 0.28 -20.26 -17.06
C THR A 179 -1.17 -19.82 -17.04
N LEU A 180 -1.92 -20.34 -16.07
CA LEU A 180 -3.25 -19.86 -15.71
C LEU A 180 -3.09 -18.86 -14.55
N TRP A 181 -3.78 -17.74 -14.62
CA TRP A 181 -3.73 -16.76 -13.55
C TRP A 181 -5.09 -16.10 -13.30
N GLY A 182 -5.31 -15.71 -12.06
CA GLY A 182 -6.43 -14.88 -11.65
C GLY A 182 -5.94 -13.79 -10.71
N LYS A 183 -6.36 -12.56 -10.94
CA LYS A 183 -6.10 -11.40 -10.11
C LYS A 183 -7.39 -10.92 -9.49
N ASN A 184 -7.31 -10.50 -8.22
CA ASN A 184 -8.45 -10.04 -7.44
C ASN A 184 -9.63 -11.04 -7.52
N ILE A 185 -9.36 -12.33 -7.24
CA ILE A 185 -10.35 -13.40 -7.46
C ILE A 185 -11.51 -13.37 -6.47
N ASN A 186 -11.33 -12.70 -5.34
CA ASN A 186 -12.36 -12.45 -4.33
C ASN A 186 -13.21 -11.20 -4.62
N ASP A 187 -12.92 -10.48 -5.74
CA ASP A 187 -13.69 -9.33 -6.21
C ASP A 187 -13.69 -8.17 -5.21
N ASP A 188 -12.54 -7.91 -4.61
CA ASP A 188 -12.36 -6.79 -3.68
C ASP A 188 -12.45 -5.47 -4.44
N GLU A 189 -13.35 -4.58 -4.03
CA GLU A 189 -13.60 -3.30 -4.68
C GLU A 189 -13.33 -2.14 -3.72
N PHE A 190 -12.41 -1.26 -4.09
CA PHE A 190 -12.07 -0.05 -3.35
C PHE A 190 -11.53 1.04 -4.26
N LEU A 191 -11.52 2.28 -3.78
CA LEU A 191 -10.82 3.38 -4.45
C LEU A 191 -9.35 3.40 -4.03
N THR A 192 -8.45 3.43 -5.01
CA THR A 192 -7.01 3.61 -4.77
C THR A 192 -6.66 5.07 -4.50
N ALA A 193 -7.43 6.00 -5.04
CA ALA A 193 -7.31 7.43 -4.81
C ALA A 193 -8.65 8.13 -5.08
N ALA A 194 -8.85 9.29 -4.46
CA ALA A 194 -9.96 10.18 -4.73
C ALA A 194 -9.47 11.64 -4.78
N PHE A 195 -10.13 12.47 -5.58
CA PHE A 195 -9.84 13.91 -5.71
C PHE A 195 -11.13 14.69 -5.85
N ILE A 196 -11.14 15.92 -5.35
CA ILE A 196 -12.21 16.87 -5.67
C ILE A 196 -12.24 17.16 -7.18
N ALA A 197 -13.44 17.22 -7.74
CA ALA A 197 -13.65 17.66 -9.10
C ALA A 197 -13.41 19.17 -9.18
N VAL A 198 -12.26 19.58 -9.71
CA VAL A 198 -11.83 21.01 -9.80
C VAL A 198 -12.80 21.93 -10.53
N ALA A 199 -13.70 21.39 -11.35
CA ALA A 199 -14.72 22.15 -12.04
C ALA A 199 -16.00 22.37 -11.21
N ASP A 200 -16.13 21.66 -10.08
CA ASP A 200 -17.27 21.80 -9.18
C ASP A 200 -16.96 22.82 -8.09
N LEU A 201 -17.48 24.04 -8.28
CA LEU A 201 -17.31 25.13 -7.32
C LEU A 201 -18.01 24.87 -5.96
N SER A 202 -18.90 23.88 -5.90
CA SER A 202 -19.54 23.46 -4.64
C SER A 202 -18.69 22.48 -3.82
N GLU A 203 -17.60 21.95 -4.42
CA GLU A 203 -16.69 20.97 -3.81
C GLU A 203 -17.38 19.70 -3.28
N THR A 204 -18.48 19.29 -3.93
CA THR A 204 -19.27 18.13 -3.52
C THR A 204 -19.09 16.91 -4.43
N SER A 205 -18.44 17.10 -5.59
CA SER A 205 -18.17 16.04 -6.56
C SER A 205 -16.73 15.56 -6.49
N PHE A 206 -16.53 14.25 -6.61
CA PHE A 206 -15.22 13.61 -6.54
C PHE A 206 -14.94 12.76 -7.79
N PHE A 207 -13.69 12.72 -8.20
CA PHE A 207 -13.15 11.69 -9.09
C PHE A 207 -12.53 10.59 -8.22
N GLY A 208 -12.89 9.34 -8.50
CA GLY A 208 -12.31 8.16 -7.85
C GLY A 208 -11.60 7.27 -8.85
N TYR A 209 -10.49 6.69 -8.45
CA TYR A 209 -9.75 5.67 -9.21
C TYR A 209 -9.98 4.32 -8.54
N PRO A 210 -10.78 3.41 -9.15
CA PRO A 210 -10.97 2.07 -8.59
C PRO A 210 -9.68 1.24 -8.71
N ASN A 211 -9.57 0.23 -7.86
CA ASN A 211 -8.58 -0.81 -7.99
C ASN A 211 -8.82 -1.68 -9.25
N ASN A 212 -7.92 -2.61 -9.51
CA ASN A 212 -8.09 -3.55 -10.62
C ASN A 212 -9.23 -4.52 -10.32
N TYR A 213 -10.17 -4.61 -11.26
CA TYR A 213 -11.27 -5.58 -11.20
C TYR A 213 -10.76 -7.02 -11.28
N LYS A 214 -11.62 -7.95 -10.88
CA LYS A 214 -11.38 -9.38 -11.05
C LYS A 214 -11.07 -9.73 -12.51
N THR A 215 -9.92 -10.36 -12.72
CA THR A 215 -9.46 -10.76 -14.04
C THR A 215 -8.84 -12.15 -14.02
N TYR A 216 -9.01 -12.87 -15.12
CA TYR A 216 -8.41 -14.19 -15.34
C TYR A 216 -7.74 -14.24 -16.70
N GLY A 217 -6.71 -15.04 -16.82
CA GLY A 217 -6.02 -15.20 -18.09
C GLY A 217 -5.25 -16.50 -18.23
N LEU A 218 -4.89 -16.76 -19.48
CA LEU A 218 -4.02 -17.84 -19.90
C LEU A 218 -2.85 -17.22 -20.67
N THR A 219 -1.64 -17.61 -20.29
CA THR A 219 -0.43 -17.26 -21.00
C THR A 219 0.24 -18.51 -21.54
N LEU A 220 0.57 -18.51 -22.82
CA LEU A 220 1.33 -19.58 -23.49
C LEU A 220 2.65 -19.02 -23.98
N ASN A 221 3.76 -19.66 -23.59
CA ASN A 221 5.08 -19.32 -24.09
C ASN A 221 5.71 -20.57 -24.73
N TYR A 222 6.29 -20.40 -25.90
CA TYR A 222 7.06 -21.44 -26.59
C TYR A 222 8.41 -20.87 -27.04
N SER A 223 9.48 -21.54 -26.62
CA SER A 223 10.85 -21.18 -27.01
C SER A 223 11.29 -22.05 -28.21
N PHE A 224 11.80 -21.43 -29.26
CA PHE A 224 12.26 -22.12 -30.46
C PHE A 224 13.74 -22.52 -30.39
#